data_48139421f01572a3c1822c81a4af96a6
#
_entry.id   48139421f01572a3c1822c81a4af96a6
#
_cell.length_a   1.000
_cell.length_b   1.000
_cell.length_c   1.000
_cell.angle_alpha   90.00
_cell.angle_beta   90.00
_cell.angle_gamma   90.00
#
_symmetry.space_group_name_H-M   'P 1'
#
loop_
_entity.id
_entity.type
_entity.pdbx_description
1 polymer ?
#
loop_
_entity_poly.entity_id
_entity_poly.type
_entity_poly.pdbx_seq_one_letter_code
_entity_poly.pdbx_strand_id
1 'polypeptide(L)'
;MRKIVINGGKALKGTVTVSGAKNSVVALIPAIILAEDVVVLDGVPAISDVDSLIDIMETMGATVKRDGETLEIDPRGVQDMPMPYGKINSLRASYYFYGSLLGRYGKAVVGLPGGCDLGPRPIDLHLKAFAAMGAETNYEGEYMRLATNGQRIQGAHIFMDVVSVGATINTILAAVKAKGRTVIENAAREPEIIDVATLLNNMGARIRGAGTDIITIDGVDHLKGTRHQVIPDRIEAGTYIALAAAVGEGITVDNVLYEHLESYIAKLQEMGVRMTISEDSVFVEKQETLKAVNIKTSPYPGFATDLQQPITPLLLKATGTGTIVDTIYEKRVGHVQELANLGAKISTRSNHIAFEGPNQLIGSSVKATDLRAGAAMVIAGLMAQGRTEITNIEFILRGYSNIIEKLTELGADIQLIED
;
A
#
# COMPACT_ATOMS: atom_id res chain seq x y z
N MET A 1 -10.12 22.15 -12.00
CA MET A 1 -10.20 20.83 -11.32
C MET A 1 -9.21 19.88 -12.02
N ARG A 2 -8.32 19.22 -11.27
CA ARG A 2 -7.32 18.31 -11.86
C ARG A 2 -7.97 17.02 -12.34
N LYS A 3 -7.63 16.59 -13.56
CA LYS A 3 -8.12 15.34 -14.15
C LYS A 3 -7.05 14.67 -15.01
N ILE A 4 -7.12 13.36 -15.14
CA ILE A 4 -6.34 12.60 -16.12
C ILE A 4 -7.20 12.38 -17.35
N VAL A 5 -6.64 12.65 -18.52
CA VAL A 5 -7.29 12.42 -19.82
C VAL A 5 -6.48 11.38 -20.58
N ILE A 6 -7.17 10.35 -21.06
CA ILE A 6 -6.59 9.24 -21.81
C ILE A 6 -7.33 9.10 -23.15
N ASN A 7 -6.59 9.12 -24.25
CA ASN A 7 -7.10 8.65 -25.54
C ASN A 7 -6.66 7.20 -25.71
N GLY A 8 -7.59 6.27 -25.45
CA GLY A 8 -7.32 4.85 -25.39
C GLY A 8 -7.23 4.18 -26.76
N GLY A 9 -7.07 2.86 -26.73
CA GLY A 9 -7.00 2.02 -27.93
C GLY A 9 -5.62 1.96 -28.59
N LYS A 10 -4.59 2.56 -27.99
CA LYS A 10 -3.22 2.42 -28.47
C LYS A 10 -2.55 1.21 -27.84
N ALA A 11 -1.77 0.49 -28.65
CA ALA A 11 -0.89 -0.56 -28.15
C ALA A 11 0.37 0.04 -27.50
N LEU A 12 0.69 -0.43 -26.30
CA LEU A 12 1.84 0.04 -25.52
C LEU A 12 2.99 -0.96 -25.61
N LYS A 13 4.23 -0.46 -25.55
CA LYS A 13 5.45 -1.28 -25.55
C LYS A 13 6.59 -0.58 -24.83
N GLY A 14 7.57 -1.34 -24.43
CA GLY A 14 8.77 -0.82 -23.78
C GLY A 14 8.99 -1.39 -22.39
N THR A 15 9.64 -0.63 -21.54
CA THR A 15 9.98 -1.03 -20.17
C THR A 15 9.42 -0.01 -19.20
N VAL A 16 8.82 -0.49 -18.12
CA VAL A 16 8.40 0.32 -16.98
C VAL A 16 9.08 -0.19 -15.72
N THR A 17 9.71 0.68 -14.96
CA THR A 17 10.41 0.34 -13.72
C THR A 17 9.51 0.62 -12.52
N VAL A 18 9.32 -0.39 -11.68
CA VAL A 18 8.53 -0.31 -10.45
C VAL A 18 9.28 0.49 -9.40
N SER A 19 8.57 1.37 -8.71
CA SER A 19 9.08 2.20 -7.62
C SER A 19 9.13 1.43 -6.30
N GLY A 20 9.75 2.03 -5.29
CA GLY A 20 9.71 1.51 -3.93
C GLY A 20 8.29 1.41 -3.37
N ALA A 21 8.10 0.44 -2.48
CA ALA A 21 6.78 0.07 -1.97
C ALA A 21 6.15 1.16 -1.11
N LYS A 22 5.02 1.68 -1.57
CA LYS A 22 4.19 2.62 -0.78
C LYS A 22 3.86 2.04 0.59
N ASN A 23 3.38 0.80 0.64
CA ASN A 23 2.95 0.17 1.88
C ASN A 23 4.11 -0.12 2.86
N SER A 24 5.36 -0.12 2.38
CA SER A 24 6.55 -0.10 3.23
C SER A 24 6.86 1.30 3.76
N VAL A 25 6.99 2.29 2.89
CA VAL A 25 7.47 3.64 3.30
C VAL A 25 6.54 4.31 4.30
N VAL A 26 5.24 4.06 4.23
CA VAL A 26 4.26 4.60 5.20
C VAL A 26 4.45 4.05 6.62
N ALA A 27 5.18 2.95 6.77
CA ALA A 27 5.58 2.38 8.05
C ALA A 27 7.06 2.65 8.38
N LEU A 28 7.95 2.62 7.38
CA LEU A 28 9.38 2.89 7.56
C LEU A 28 9.64 4.31 8.05
N ILE A 29 8.95 5.32 7.52
CA ILE A 29 9.14 6.72 7.93
C ILE A 29 8.76 6.93 9.40
N PRO A 30 7.59 6.52 9.90
CA PRO A 30 7.28 6.57 11.33
C PRO A 30 8.25 5.76 12.21
N ALA A 31 8.77 4.63 11.71
CA ALA A 31 9.74 3.81 12.44
C ALA A 31 11.05 4.56 12.76
N ILE A 32 11.42 5.53 11.92
CA ILE A 32 12.64 6.32 12.09
C ILE A 32 12.62 7.15 13.39
N ILE A 33 11.44 7.49 13.91
CA ILE A 33 11.33 8.16 15.23
C ILE A 33 12.03 7.38 16.34
N LEU A 34 12.14 6.07 16.21
CA LEU A 34 12.78 5.20 17.21
C LEU A 34 14.32 5.29 17.18
N ALA A 35 14.91 5.82 16.11
CA ALA A 35 16.36 5.95 15.97
C ALA A 35 16.92 7.12 16.79
N GLU A 36 18.18 6.96 17.18
CA GLU A 36 18.97 7.96 17.93
C GLU A 36 19.96 8.70 17.03
N ASP A 37 19.96 8.40 15.73
CA ASP A 37 20.82 9.01 14.73
C ASP A 37 20.13 9.00 13.34
N VAL A 38 20.78 9.59 12.36
CA VAL A 38 20.28 9.73 10.99
C VAL A 38 19.99 8.37 10.34
N VAL A 39 18.83 8.27 9.70
CA VAL A 39 18.44 7.12 8.87
C VAL A 39 18.28 7.60 7.42
N VAL A 40 18.85 6.84 6.49
CA VAL A 40 18.74 7.08 5.06
C VAL A 40 17.91 5.97 4.42
N LEU A 41 16.84 6.34 3.72
CA LEU A 41 16.04 5.44 2.91
C LEU A 41 16.34 5.70 1.42
N ASP A 42 16.68 4.65 0.69
CA ASP A 42 16.80 4.67 -0.78
C ASP A 42 15.58 4.02 -1.44
N GLY A 43 15.24 4.44 -2.64
CA GLY A 43 14.09 3.92 -3.37
C GLY A 43 12.74 4.41 -2.83
N VAL A 44 12.70 5.59 -2.25
CA VAL A 44 11.46 6.20 -1.74
C VAL A 44 10.63 6.73 -2.92
N PRO A 45 9.38 6.27 -3.11
CA PRO A 45 8.57 6.70 -4.25
C PRO A 45 8.15 8.17 -4.17
N ALA A 46 7.97 8.80 -5.33
CA ALA A 46 7.44 10.15 -5.45
C ALA A 46 5.91 10.13 -5.41
N ILE A 47 5.35 10.05 -4.22
CA ILE A 47 3.90 9.99 -3.96
C ILE A 47 3.49 10.95 -2.85
N SER A 48 2.26 11.45 -2.91
CA SER A 48 1.79 12.47 -1.95
C SER A 48 1.66 11.97 -0.52
N ASP A 49 1.50 10.66 -0.31
CA ASP A 49 1.52 10.08 1.05
C ASP A 49 2.91 10.22 1.70
N VAL A 50 4.00 10.15 0.92
CA VAL A 50 5.37 10.42 1.41
C VAL A 50 5.55 11.88 1.77
N ASP A 51 5.08 12.80 0.91
CA ASP A 51 5.16 14.24 1.17
C ASP A 51 4.43 14.62 2.47
N SER A 52 3.26 14.01 2.70
CA SER A 52 2.49 14.20 3.94
C SER A 52 3.23 13.67 5.18
N LEU A 53 3.90 12.52 5.07
CA LEU A 53 4.70 11.96 6.17
C LEU A 53 5.92 12.82 6.48
N ILE A 54 6.60 13.33 5.47
CA ILE A 54 7.73 14.27 5.62
C ILE A 54 7.27 15.51 6.38
N ASP A 55 6.15 16.11 5.95
CA ASP A 55 5.59 17.29 6.58
C ASP A 55 5.23 17.04 8.07
N ILE A 56 4.68 15.87 8.40
CA ILE A 56 4.42 15.46 9.79
C ILE A 56 5.74 15.34 10.57
N MET A 57 6.73 14.66 10.03
CA MET A 57 8.04 14.47 10.68
C MET A 57 8.74 15.81 10.95
N GLU A 58 8.76 16.71 9.99
CA GLU A 58 9.33 18.06 10.14
C GLU A 58 8.56 18.90 11.17
N THR A 59 7.24 18.83 11.18
CA THR A 59 6.40 19.50 12.19
C THR A 59 6.69 19.00 13.60
N MET A 60 7.04 17.71 13.73
CA MET A 60 7.43 17.12 15.02
C MET A 60 8.87 17.46 15.42
N GLY A 61 9.65 18.08 14.55
CA GLY A 61 11.02 18.51 14.83
C GLY A 61 12.13 17.70 14.16
N ALA A 62 11.80 16.70 13.32
CA ALA A 62 12.81 16.01 12.52
C ALA A 62 13.40 16.93 11.45
N THR A 63 14.64 16.70 11.08
CA THR A 63 15.25 17.31 9.89
C THR A 63 15.21 16.32 8.75
N VAL A 64 14.61 16.72 7.62
CA VAL A 64 14.45 15.86 6.46
C VAL A 64 15.14 16.48 5.25
N LYS A 65 15.91 15.66 4.52
CA LYS A 65 16.51 16.03 3.24
C LYS A 65 16.09 14.98 2.20
N ARG A 66 15.68 15.44 1.04
CA ARG A 66 15.32 14.59 -0.08
C ARG A 66 16.17 14.91 -1.30
N ASP A 67 16.73 13.87 -1.90
CA ASP A 67 17.45 13.94 -3.19
C ASP A 67 16.93 12.79 -4.08
N GLY A 68 16.05 13.14 -5.01
CA GLY A 68 15.37 12.14 -5.84
C GLY A 68 14.59 11.12 -5.02
N GLU A 69 15.00 9.87 -5.11
CA GLU A 69 14.41 8.73 -4.37
C GLU A 69 15.13 8.45 -3.04
N THR A 70 16.14 9.22 -2.69
CA THR A 70 16.85 9.12 -1.40
C THR A 70 16.28 10.10 -0.40
N LEU A 71 15.93 9.61 0.77
CA LEU A 71 15.38 10.37 1.88
C LEU A 71 16.27 10.21 3.12
N GLU A 72 16.87 11.32 3.57
CA GLU A 72 17.65 11.37 4.81
C GLU A 72 16.81 12.00 5.91
N ILE A 73 16.62 11.31 7.03
CA ILE A 73 15.85 11.79 8.17
C ILE A 73 16.69 11.75 9.43
N ASP A 74 16.81 12.89 10.08
CA ASP A 74 17.41 13.02 11.42
C ASP A 74 16.30 13.17 12.46
N PRO A 75 16.01 12.13 13.25
CA PRO A 75 14.93 12.15 14.23
C PRO A 75 15.31 12.76 15.59
N ARG A 76 16.55 13.20 15.78
CA ARG A 76 17.04 13.68 17.09
C ARG A 76 16.31 14.90 17.60
N GLY A 77 15.81 15.74 16.69
CA GLY A 77 15.03 16.93 17.02
C GLY A 77 13.53 16.67 17.30
N VAL A 78 13.06 15.44 17.11
CA VAL A 78 11.64 15.09 17.33
C VAL A 78 11.28 15.33 18.79
N GLN A 79 10.17 16.04 19.00
CA GLN A 79 9.66 16.39 20.32
C GLN A 79 8.44 15.54 20.68
N ASP A 80 8.29 15.31 21.99
CA ASP A 80 7.11 14.71 22.56
C ASP A 80 5.97 15.75 22.60
N MET A 81 5.20 15.78 21.53
CA MET A 81 4.10 16.72 21.32
C MET A 81 2.89 15.99 20.70
N PRO A 82 1.67 16.52 20.89
CA PRO A 82 0.52 16.03 20.16
C PRO A 82 0.75 16.16 18.66
N MET A 83 0.42 15.12 17.91
CA MET A 83 0.55 15.16 16.46
C MET A 83 -0.45 16.16 15.85
N PRO A 84 -0.05 16.91 14.83
CA PRO A 84 -0.87 17.98 14.24
C PRO A 84 -2.16 17.42 13.60
N TYR A 85 -3.30 17.75 14.19
CA TYR A 85 -4.63 17.22 13.86
C TYR A 85 -5.00 17.32 12.37
N GLY A 86 -4.87 18.48 11.75
CA GLY A 86 -5.28 18.68 10.37
C GLY A 86 -4.45 17.93 9.32
N LYS A 87 -3.21 17.54 9.65
CA LYS A 87 -2.31 16.81 8.76
C LYS A 87 -2.51 15.29 8.83
N ILE A 88 -2.94 14.80 9.97
CA ILE A 88 -3.11 13.37 10.25
C ILE A 88 -4.37 12.81 9.59
N ASN A 89 -5.44 13.60 9.54
CA ASN A 89 -6.72 13.15 8.98
C ASN A 89 -6.66 12.86 7.47
N SER A 90 -5.71 13.45 6.75
CA SER A 90 -5.50 13.21 5.33
C SER A 90 -4.73 11.91 5.05
N LEU A 91 -4.00 11.36 6.03
CA LEU A 91 -3.13 10.21 5.87
C LEU A 91 -3.57 9.05 6.78
N ARG A 92 -4.07 7.98 6.17
CA ARG A 92 -4.49 6.78 6.91
C ARG A 92 -3.37 6.07 7.65
N ALA A 93 -2.15 6.13 7.13
CA ALA A 93 -0.98 5.48 7.73
C ALA A 93 -0.45 6.22 8.97
N SER A 94 -1.06 7.35 9.35
CA SER A 94 -0.69 8.11 10.57
C SER A 94 -0.81 7.27 11.84
N TYR A 95 -1.60 6.19 11.85
CA TYR A 95 -1.68 5.31 13.01
C TYR A 95 -0.36 4.59 13.34
N TYR A 96 0.59 4.45 12.41
CA TYR A 96 1.92 3.89 12.73
C TYR A 96 2.73 4.76 13.68
N PHE A 97 2.41 6.04 13.79
CA PHE A 97 3.00 6.89 14.81
C PHE A 97 2.62 6.50 16.23
N TYR A 98 1.49 5.82 16.45
CA TYR A 98 1.15 5.30 17.78
C TYR A 98 2.24 4.37 18.32
N GLY A 99 2.64 3.37 17.54
CA GLY A 99 3.64 2.39 17.94
C GLY A 99 5.00 3.02 18.15
N SER A 100 5.48 3.85 17.23
CA SER A 100 6.79 4.48 17.34
C SER A 100 6.88 5.49 18.49
N LEU A 101 5.84 6.30 18.72
CA LEU A 101 5.80 7.23 19.84
C LEU A 101 5.69 6.52 21.20
N LEU A 102 4.88 5.46 21.29
CA LEU A 102 4.84 4.61 22.49
C LEU A 102 6.19 3.98 22.79
N GLY A 103 6.87 3.46 21.77
CA GLY A 103 8.20 2.88 21.90
C GLY A 103 9.24 3.90 22.37
N ARG A 104 9.20 5.13 21.87
CA ARG A 104 10.17 6.17 22.20
C ARG A 104 9.86 6.88 23.51
N TYR A 105 8.60 7.25 23.77
CA TYR A 105 8.20 8.14 24.86
C TYR A 105 7.31 7.49 25.92
N GLY A 106 6.81 6.29 25.70
CA GLY A 106 5.80 5.66 26.55
C GLY A 106 4.43 6.34 26.46
N LYS A 107 4.24 7.25 25.53
CA LYS A 107 2.96 7.93 25.27
C LYS A 107 2.86 8.38 23.81
N ALA A 108 1.62 8.48 23.32
CA ALA A 108 1.30 9.03 22.02
C ALA A 108 -0.03 9.78 22.09
N VAL A 109 -0.08 10.99 21.52
CA VAL A 109 -1.31 11.74 21.34
C VAL A 109 -1.46 11.94 19.84
N VAL A 110 -2.41 11.24 19.23
CA VAL A 110 -2.61 11.24 17.78
C VAL A 110 -4.09 11.49 17.49
N GLY A 111 -4.36 12.31 16.48
CA GLY A 111 -5.73 12.52 16.01
C GLY A 111 -6.36 11.21 15.57
N LEU A 112 -7.66 11.06 15.75
CA LEU A 112 -8.41 9.91 15.29
C LEU A 112 -8.26 9.80 13.75
N PRO A 113 -7.92 8.62 13.21
CA PRO A 113 -7.65 8.49 11.79
C PRO A 113 -8.88 8.83 10.94
N GLY A 114 -8.73 9.78 10.02
CA GLY A 114 -9.71 10.04 8.96
C GLY A 114 -9.80 8.86 8.00
N GLY A 115 -10.94 8.68 7.35
CA GLY A 115 -11.16 7.58 6.41
C GLY A 115 -11.23 8.03 4.95
N CYS A 116 -10.78 7.19 4.00
CA CYS A 116 -11.41 7.14 2.68
C CYS A 116 -12.71 6.32 2.77
N ASP A 117 -13.59 6.40 1.76
CA ASP A 117 -14.90 5.72 1.71
C ASP A 117 -14.88 4.17 1.72
N LEU A 118 -13.74 3.54 2.01
CA LEU A 118 -13.64 2.08 2.18
C LEU A 118 -14.21 1.56 3.52
N GLY A 119 -14.83 2.45 4.31
CA GLY A 119 -15.41 2.15 5.61
C GLY A 119 -14.46 2.32 6.79
N PRO A 120 -14.98 2.26 8.02
CA PRO A 120 -14.18 2.37 9.22
C PRO A 120 -13.15 1.23 9.25
N ARG A 121 -11.89 1.58 9.49
CA ARG A 121 -10.86 0.61 9.84
C ARG A 121 -10.76 0.56 11.34
N PRO A 122 -11.25 -0.51 11.98
CA PRO A 122 -11.15 -0.62 13.41
C PRO A 122 -9.67 -0.68 13.83
N ILE A 123 -9.30 0.10 14.83
CA ILE A 123 -7.98 0.08 15.46
C ILE A 123 -7.99 -0.73 16.77
N ASP A 124 -9.03 -1.51 16.97
CA ASP A 124 -9.24 -2.33 18.16
C ASP A 124 -8.10 -3.33 18.40
N LEU A 125 -7.57 -3.96 17.34
CA LEU A 125 -6.42 -4.87 17.44
C LEU A 125 -5.12 -4.13 17.83
N HIS A 126 -4.92 -2.91 17.34
CA HIS A 126 -3.81 -2.06 17.76
C HIS A 126 -3.92 -1.74 19.25
N LEU A 127 -5.10 -1.30 19.69
CA LEU A 127 -5.35 -0.95 21.09
C LEU A 127 -5.26 -2.15 22.01
N LYS A 128 -5.73 -3.32 21.58
CA LYS A 128 -5.57 -4.60 22.29
C LYS A 128 -4.09 -4.90 22.55
N ALA A 129 -3.25 -4.78 21.51
CA ALA A 129 -1.82 -5.00 21.64
C ALA A 129 -1.15 -4.00 22.58
N PHE A 130 -1.46 -2.72 22.45
CA PHE A 130 -0.90 -1.67 23.31
C PHE A 130 -1.34 -1.82 24.77
N ALA A 131 -2.60 -2.20 25.01
CA ALA A 131 -3.11 -2.49 26.36
C ALA A 131 -2.38 -3.68 26.99
N ALA A 132 -2.14 -4.75 26.25
CA ALA A 132 -1.35 -5.89 26.72
C ALA A 132 0.09 -5.49 27.08
N MET A 133 0.63 -4.46 26.43
CA MET A 133 1.96 -3.91 26.68
C MET A 133 1.99 -2.82 27.77
N GLY A 134 0.85 -2.54 28.42
CA GLY A 134 0.73 -1.63 29.53
C GLY A 134 0.33 -0.19 29.20
N ALA A 135 -0.13 0.08 27.98
CA ALA A 135 -0.65 1.39 27.60
C ALA A 135 -2.15 1.50 27.86
N GLU A 136 -2.56 2.59 28.49
CA GLU A 136 -3.96 2.96 28.68
C GLU A 136 -4.41 3.90 27.56
N THR A 137 -5.66 3.73 27.12
CA THR A 137 -6.27 4.54 26.05
C THR A 137 -7.28 5.51 26.65
N ASN A 138 -7.14 6.79 26.34
CA ASN A 138 -8.10 7.84 26.69
C ASN A 138 -8.46 8.66 25.45
N TYR A 139 -9.72 9.06 25.33
CA TYR A 139 -10.21 9.91 24.24
C TYR A 139 -10.39 11.34 24.75
N GLU A 140 -9.75 12.29 24.07
CA GLU A 140 -9.78 13.73 24.40
C GLU A 140 -10.23 14.51 23.14
N GLY A 141 -11.54 14.67 22.96
CA GLY A 141 -12.10 15.30 21.76
C GLY A 141 -11.79 14.49 20.50
N GLU A 142 -11.09 15.10 19.56
CA GLU A 142 -10.68 14.47 18.29
C GLU A 142 -9.33 13.73 18.37
N TYR A 143 -8.75 13.66 19.58
CA TYR A 143 -7.49 12.96 19.82
C TYR A 143 -7.70 11.68 20.61
N MET A 144 -6.86 10.72 20.34
CA MET A 144 -6.67 9.53 21.16
C MET A 144 -5.30 9.62 21.83
N ARG A 145 -5.30 9.48 23.13
CA ARG A 145 -4.10 9.45 23.95
C ARG A 145 -3.83 8.04 24.44
N LEU A 146 -2.62 7.57 24.18
CA LEU A 146 -2.07 6.34 24.74
C LEU A 146 -0.96 6.71 25.72
N ALA A 147 -0.93 6.09 26.90
CA ALA A 147 0.10 6.37 27.90
C ALA A 147 0.35 5.16 28.79
N THR A 148 1.61 4.97 29.15
CA THR A 148 2.07 3.93 30.10
C THR A 148 2.28 4.50 31.51
N ASN A 149 1.75 5.68 31.80
CA ASN A 149 1.80 6.35 33.11
C ASN A 149 3.24 6.45 33.67
N GLY A 150 4.19 6.83 32.81
CA GLY A 150 5.59 6.99 33.17
C GLY A 150 6.40 5.69 33.26
N GLN A 151 5.78 4.55 32.99
CA GLN A 151 6.48 3.28 32.89
C GLN A 151 6.98 3.07 31.45
N ARG A 152 8.07 2.32 31.30
CA ARG A 152 8.47 1.82 29.98
C ARG A 152 7.46 0.79 29.51
N ILE A 153 7.10 0.82 28.22
CA ILE A 153 6.23 -0.19 27.63
C ILE A 153 6.80 -1.60 27.87
N GLN A 154 5.93 -2.56 28.17
CA GLN A 154 6.33 -3.92 28.58
C GLN A 154 6.16 -4.90 27.43
N GLY A 155 7.05 -5.87 27.33
CA GLY A 155 6.86 -7.02 26.46
C GLY A 155 5.64 -7.82 26.87
N ALA A 156 4.93 -8.38 25.88
CA ALA A 156 3.68 -9.12 26.11
C ALA A 156 3.53 -10.26 25.10
N HIS A 157 2.69 -11.22 25.43
CA HIS A 157 2.23 -12.24 24.50
C HIS A 157 0.88 -11.79 23.91
N ILE A 158 0.84 -11.61 22.59
CA ILE A 158 -0.29 -10.99 21.89
C ILE A 158 -0.78 -11.96 20.80
N PHE A 159 -2.03 -12.39 20.91
CA PHE A 159 -2.69 -13.12 19.84
C PHE A 159 -3.58 -12.17 19.04
N MET A 160 -3.37 -12.10 17.73
CA MET A 160 -4.20 -11.31 16.81
C MET A 160 -5.46 -12.10 16.45
N ASP A 161 -6.63 -11.62 16.86
CA ASP A 161 -7.92 -12.30 16.59
C ASP A 161 -8.19 -12.42 15.09
N VAL A 162 -7.66 -11.45 14.32
CA VAL A 162 -7.68 -11.43 12.86
C VAL A 162 -6.29 -11.03 12.38
N VAL A 163 -5.82 -11.60 11.27
CA VAL A 163 -4.58 -11.19 10.63
C VAL A 163 -4.70 -9.72 10.20
N SER A 164 -3.85 -8.86 10.76
CA SER A 164 -3.84 -7.43 10.50
C SER A 164 -2.43 -6.91 10.27
N VAL A 165 -2.17 -6.39 9.08
CA VAL A 165 -0.88 -5.76 8.73
C VAL A 165 -0.61 -4.58 9.64
N GLY A 166 -1.58 -3.68 9.77
CA GLY A 166 -1.44 -2.47 10.58
C GLY A 166 -1.16 -2.76 12.05
N ALA A 167 -1.92 -3.66 12.66
CA ALA A 167 -1.73 -4.03 14.07
C ALA A 167 -0.40 -4.77 14.28
N THR A 168 0.01 -5.64 13.36
CA THR A 168 1.30 -6.33 13.41
C THR A 168 2.46 -5.33 13.39
N ILE A 169 2.50 -4.43 12.41
CA ILE A 169 3.57 -3.42 12.30
C ILE A 169 3.56 -2.50 13.52
N ASN A 170 2.42 -2.00 13.92
CA ASN A 170 2.31 -1.06 15.04
C ASN A 170 2.77 -1.69 16.37
N THR A 171 2.46 -2.98 16.57
CA THR A 171 2.96 -3.74 17.72
C THR A 171 4.47 -3.91 17.65
N ILE A 172 5.06 -4.21 16.49
CA ILE A 172 6.51 -4.28 16.30
C ILE A 172 7.16 -2.95 16.67
N LEU A 173 6.64 -1.82 16.17
CA LEU A 173 7.18 -0.50 16.44
C LEU A 173 7.21 -0.16 17.94
N ALA A 174 6.18 -0.52 18.68
CA ALA A 174 6.16 -0.35 20.12
C ALA A 174 7.11 -1.33 20.85
N ALA A 175 7.17 -2.58 20.38
CA ALA A 175 7.86 -3.67 21.06
C ALA A 175 9.39 -3.58 20.99
N VAL A 176 9.96 -2.97 19.96
CA VAL A 176 11.43 -2.92 19.79
C VAL A 176 12.16 -2.19 20.92
N LYS A 177 11.47 -1.31 21.64
CA LYS A 177 12.00 -0.63 22.83
C LYS A 177 11.29 -1.04 24.13
N ALA A 178 10.44 -2.08 24.09
CA ALA A 178 9.77 -2.59 25.29
C ALA A 178 10.78 -3.24 26.29
N LYS A 179 10.41 -3.28 27.56
CA LYS A 179 11.14 -4.05 28.55
C LYS A 179 10.74 -5.52 28.45
N GLY A 180 11.70 -6.39 28.10
CA GLY A 180 11.45 -7.82 27.94
C GLY A 180 11.06 -8.24 26.55
N ARG A 181 10.40 -9.39 26.45
CA ARG A 181 10.06 -10.06 25.19
C ARG A 181 8.60 -9.85 24.83
N THR A 182 8.35 -9.57 23.56
CA THR A 182 7.02 -9.59 22.95
C THR A 182 6.92 -10.75 21.97
N VAL A 183 5.82 -11.48 21.99
CA VAL A 183 5.48 -12.52 21.02
C VAL A 183 4.15 -12.15 20.38
N ILE A 184 4.14 -12.05 19.06
CA ILE A 184 2.93 -11.82 18.28
C ILE A 184 2.55 -13.12 17.59
N GLU A 185 1.40 -13.66 17.90
CA GLU A 185 0.82 -14.85 17.23
C GLU A 185 -0.28 -14.44 16.27
N ASN A 186 -0.47 -15.24 15.23
CA ASN A 186 -1.36 -14.93 14.10
C ASN A 186 -1.02 -13.59 13.45
N ALA A 187 0.28 -13.29 13.36
CA ALA A 187 0.81 -12.10 12.73
C ALA A 187 0.57 -12.09 11.22
N ALA A 188 0.44 -10.91 10.64
CA ALA A 188 0.47 -10.74 9.19
C ALA A 188 1.87 -11.06 8.64
N ARG A 189 1.95 -11.50 7.37
CA ARG A 189 3.18 -12.05 6.75
C ARG A 189 3.63 -11.27 5.53
N GLU A 190 2.98 -10.17 5.21
CA GLU A 190 3.25 -9.35 4.03
C GLU A 190 4.74 -8.97 3.94
N PRO A 191 5.31 -8.89 2.72
CA PRO A 191 6.69 -8.49 2.50
C PRO A 191 7.07 -7.16 3.16
N GLU A 192 6.13 -6.23 3.26
CA GLU A 192 6.31 -4.93 3.89
C GLU A 192 6.61 -5.04 5.39
N ILE A 193 6.12 -6.08 6.05
CA ILE A 193 6.45 -6.37 7.47
C ILE A 193 7.89 -6.81 7.60
N ILE A 194 8.37 -7.65 6.67
CA ILE A 194 9.78 -8.05 6.60
C ILE A 194 10.66 -6.83 6.38
N ASP A 195 10.25 -5.92 5.52
CA ASP A 195 10.98 -4.69 5.22
C ASP A 195 11.14 -3.79 6.46
N VAL A 196 10.05 -3.58 7.21
CA VAL A 196 10.08 -2.84 8.49
C VAL A 196 10.99 -3.53 9.51
N ALA A 197 10.88 -4.86 9.65
CA ALA A 197 11.72 -5.62 10.56
C ALA A 197 13.20 -5.55 10.17
N THR A 198 13.50 -5.56 8.88
CA THR A 198 14.86 -5.43 8.35
C THR A 198 15.46 -4.06 8.67
N LEU A 199 14.72 -2.97 8.44
CA LEU A 199 15.13 -1.63 8.85
C LEU A 199 15.45 -1.59 10.34
N LEU A 200 14.52 -2.03 11.19
CA LEU A 200 14.66 -2.00 12.65
C LEU A 200 15.83 -2.87 13.13
N ASN A 201 16.03 -4.06 12.58
CA ASN A 201 17.16 -4.92 12.92
C ASN A 201 18.50 -4.30 12.49
N ASN A 202 18.56 -3.61 11.35
CA ASN A 202 19.74 -2.85 10.94
C ASN A 202 20.03 -1.67 11.88
N MET A 203 19.00 -1.11 12.54
CA MET A 203 19.13 -0.10 13.59
C MET A 203 19.57 -0.70 14.94
N GLY A 204 19.57 -2.02 15.08
CA GLY A 204 19.97 -2.73 16.30
C GLY A 204 18.84 -3.41 17.07
N ALA A 205 17.63 -3.46 16.52
CA ALA A 205 16.52 -4.23 17.09
C ALA A 205 16.78 -5.75 17.03
N ARG A 206 15.99 -6.50 17.76
CA ARG A 206 16.07 -7.97 17.84
C ARG A 206 14.72 -8.58 17.51
N ILE A 207 14.41 -8.61 16.21
CA ILE A 207 13.15 -9.13 15.66
C ILE A 207 13.44 -10.44 14.94
N ARG A 208 12.68 -11.49 15.25
CA ARG A 208 12.74 -12.79 14.60
C ARG A 208 11.35 -13.22 14.16
N GLY A 209 11.27 -13.96 13.06
CA GLY A 209 10.03 -14.54 12.56
C GLY A 209 9.18 -13.60 11.69
N ALA A 210 9.66 -12.41 11.33
CA ALA A 210 8.97 -11.56 10.36
C ALA A 210 8.74 -12.31 9.05
N GLY A 211 7.52 -12.25 8.49
CA GLY A 211 7.12 -13.06 7.34
C GLY A 211 6.52 -14.42 7.72
N THR A 212 6.47 -14.77 8.99
CA THR A 212 5.76 -15.93 9.54
C THR A 212 4.59 -15.49 10.41
N ASP A 213 3.78 -16.42 10.86
CA ASP A 213 2.63 -16.16 11.74
C ASP A 213 3.02 -15.90 13.21
N ILE A 214 4.30 -16.11 13.58
CA ILE A 214 4.81 -15.85 14.91
C ILE A 214 6.03 -14.95 14.82
N ILE A 215 5.94 -13.76 15.43
CA ILE A 215 7.02 -12.79 15.50
C ILE A 215 7.45 -12.62 16.94
N THR A 216 8.76 -12.77 17.21
CA THR A 216 9.34 -12.59 18.53
C THR A 216 10.27 -11.38 18.52
N ILE A 217 10.10 -10.50 19.51
CA ILE A 217 10.85 -9.25 19.63
C ILE A 217 11.42 -9.18 21.04
N ASP A 218 12.74 -9.10 21.15
CA ASP A 218 13.42 -8.78 22.41
C ASP A 218 13.73 -7.28 22.42
N GLY A 219 13.15 -6.54 23.33
CA GLY A 219 13.31 -5.09 23.41
C GLY A 219 14.76 -4.68 23.67
N VAL A 220 15.15 -3.53 23.12
CA VAL A 220 16.49 -2.95 23.27
C VAL A 220 16.41 -1.53 23.82
N ASP A 221 17.50 -1.02 24.38
CA ASP A 221 17.56 0.33 24.94
C ASP A 221 17.86 1.37 23.87
N HIS A 222 18.70 1.02 22.89
CA HIS A 222 19.22 1.93 21.88
C HIS A 222 18.99 1.40 20.45
N LEU A 223 18.62 2.29 19.55
CA LEU A 223 18.52 2.04 18.11
C LEU A 223 19.32 3.12 17.38
N LYS A 224 20.30 2.70 16.59
CA LYS A 224 21.21 3.58 15.85
C LYS A 224 20.64 3.99 14.49
N GLY A 225 21.28 4.94 13.83
CA GLY A 225 21.05 5.24 12.43
C GLY A 225 21.50 4.10 11.52
N THR A 226 20.95 4.08 10.30
CA THR A 226 21.30 3.10 9.26
C THR A 226 20.93 3.62 7.88
N ARG A 227 21.34 2.91 6.85
CA ARG A 227 20.88 3.08 5.48
C ARG A 227 20.09 1.85 5.06
N HIS A 228 18.94 2.04 4.41
CA HIS A 228 18.03 0.97 4.05
C HIS A 228 17.44 1.19 2.66
N GLN A 229 17.40 0.14 1.86
CA GLN A 229 16.75 0.12 0.56
C GLN A 229 15.30 -0.33 0.73
N VAL A 230 14.34 0.49 0.30
CA VAL A 230 12.92 0.12 0.26
C VAL A 230 12.70 -1.00 -0.75
N ILE A 231 11.91 -2.01 -0.39
CA ILE A 231 11.56 -3.09 -1.32
C ILE A 231 10.73 -2.55 -2.50
N PRO A 232 10.76 -3.23 -3.68
CA PRO A 232 9.90 -2.88 -4.81
C PRO A 232 8.42 -2.99 -4.45
N ASP A 233 7.60 -2.11 -5.00
CA ASP A 233 6.15 -2.12 -4.80
C ASP A 233 5.48 -3.25 -5.60
N ARG A 234 5.14 -4.35 -4.92
CA ARG A 234 4.45 -5.49 -5.55
C ARG A 234 3.07 -5.12 -6.10
N ILE A 235 2.39 -4.14 -5.54
CA ILE A 235 1.06 -3.72 -6.00
C ILE A 235 1.19 -2.88 -7.27
N GLU A 236 2.16 -1.97 -7.33
CA GLU A 236 2.51 -1.25 -8.57
C GLU A 236 2.93 -2.23 -9.66
N ALA A 237 3.78 -3.20 -9.33
CA ALA A 237 4.20 -4.26 -10.26
C ALA A 237 3.00 -5.04 -10.82
N GLY A 238 2.11 -5.52 -9.97
CA GLY A 238 0.90 -6.23 -10.38
C GLY A 238 -0.03 -5.37 -11.23
N THR A 239 -0.13 -4.07 -10.93
CA THR A 239 -0.90 -3.12 -11.75
C THR A 239 -0.33 -2.99 -13.15
N TYR A 240 1.00 -2.83 -13.30
CA TYR A 240 1.64 -2.74 -14.62
C TYR A 240 1.63 -4.07 -15.38
N ILE A 241 1.71 -5.20 -14.69
CA ILE A 241 1.58 -6.51 -15.33
C ILE A 241 0.15 -6.69 -15.91
N ALA A 242 -0.88 -6.32 -15.16
CA ALA A 242 -2.26 -6.34 -15.66
C ALA A 242 -2.46 -5.38 -16.84
N LEU A 243 -1.93 -4.17 -16.75
CA LEU A 243 -1.94 -3.19 -17.85
C LEU A 243 -1.24 -3.74 -19.09
N ALA A 244 -0.07 -4.33 -18.92
CA ALA A 244 0.71 -4.93 -20.01
C ALA A 244 -0.06 -6.07 -20.69
N ALA A 245 -0.75 -6.92 -19.92
CA ALA A 245 -1.60 -7.97 -20.47
C ALA A 245 -2.87 -7.40 -21.16
N ALA A 246 -3.38 -6.26 -20.70
CA ALA A 246 -4.58 -5.65 -21.26
C ALA A 246 -4.32 -4.94 -22.60
N VAL A 247 -3.25 -4.14 -22.70
CA VAL A 247 -3.00 -3.23 -23.83
C VAL A 247 -1.58 -3.29 -24.40
N GLY A 248 -0.72 -4.15 -23.88
CA GLY A 248 0.68 -4.22 -24.30
C GLY A 248 0.90 -5.03 -25.58
N GLU A 249 1.97 -4.65 -26.30
CA GLU A 249 2.58 -5.41 -27.40
C GLU A 249 4.04 -5.79 -27.06
N GLY A 250 4.25 -6.33 -25.86
CA GLY A 250 5.56 -6.64 -25.30
C GLY A 250 6.01 -5.52 -24.35
N ILE A 251 5.72 -5.68 -23.07
CA ILE A 251 6.14 -4.76 -22.00
C ILE A 251 6.95 -5.54 -20.99
N THR A 252 8.12 -4.99 -20.65
CA THR A 252 8.91 -5.44 -19.50
C THR A 252 8.53 -4.60 -18.28
N VAL A 253 8.10 -5.27 -17.22
CA VAL A 253 7.92 -4.66 -15.91
C VAL A 253 9.17 -4.99 -15.10
N ASP A 254 9.99 -4.00 -14.85
CA ASP A 254 11.30 -4.10 -14.23
C ASP A 254 11.25 -3.80 -12.73
N ASN A 255 12.24 -4.25 -11.96
CA ASN A 255 12.29 -4.13 -10.51
C ASN A 255 11.12 -4.86 -9.82
N VAL A 256 10.92 -6.12 -10.16
CA VAL A 256 9.86 -7.00 -9.63
C VAL A 256 10.47 -8.16 -8.88
N LEU A 257 10.02 -8.42 -7.67
CA LEU A 257 10.33 -9.63 -6.92
C LEU A 257 9.16 -10.61 -7.06
N TYR A 258 9.36 -11.66 -7.84
CA TYR A 258 8.32 -12.67 -8.14
C TYR A 258 7.73 -13.28 -6.87
N GLU A 259 8.56 -13.56 -5.87
CA GLU A 259 8.17 -14.16 -4.60
C GLU A 259 7.11 -13.33 -3.85
N HIS A 260 7.05 -12.04 -4.12
CA HIS A 260 6.03 -11.16 -3.53
C HIS A 260 4.67 -11.21 -4.25
N LEU A 261 4.59 -11.87 -5.42
CA LEU A 261 3.44 -11.86 -6.32
C LEU A 261 2.98 -13.25 -6.77
N GLU A 262 3.45 -14.33 -6.16
CA GLU A 262 3.20 -15.71 -6.63
C GLU A 262 1.73 -16.02 -6.87
N SER A 263 0.85 -15.71 -5.92
CA SER A 263 -0.59 -15.96 -6.05
C SER A 263 -1.25 -15.15 -7.16
N TYR A 264 -0.77 -13.91 -7.38
CA TYR A 264 -1.24 -13.04 -8.44
C TYR A 264 -0.80 -13.54 -9.82
N ILE A 265 0.47 -13.87 -9.96
CA ILE A 265 1.03 -14.43 -11.19
C ILE A 265 0.35 -15.77 -11.55
N ALA A 266 0.07 -16.61 -10.55
CA ALA A 266 -0.65 -17.87 -10.77
C ALA A 266 -2.07 -17.61 -11.36
N LYS A 267 -2.78 -16.59 -10.92
CA LYS A 267 -4.08 -16.20 -11.50
C LYS A 267 -3.96 -15.68 -12.93
N LEU A 268 -2.94 -14.89 -13.22
CA LEU A 268 -2.67 -14.43 -14.59
C LEU A 268 -2.34 -15.62 -15.53
N GLN A 269 -1.57 -16.59 -15.06
CA GLN A 269 -1.27 -17.83 -15.81
C GLN A 269 -2.54 -18.67 -16.02
N GLU A 270 -3.43 -18.76 -15.02
CA GLU A 270 -4.73 -19.42 -15.13
C GLU A 270 -5.61 -18.77 -16.20
N MET A 271 -5.56 -17.42 -16.33
CA MET A 271 -6.21 -16.68 -17.42
C MET A 271 -5.61 -16.96 -18.80
N GLY A 272 -4.41 -17.53 -18.87
CA GLY A 272 -3.66 -17.76 -20.10
C GLY A 272 -2.75 -16.59 -20.49
N VAL A 273 -2.41 -15.68 -19.55
CA VAL A 273 -1.46 -14.60 -19.82
C VAL A 273 -0.07 -15.20 -20.07
N ARG A 274 0.47 -14.88 -21.25
CA ARG A 274 1.84 -15.29 -21.63
C ARG A 274 2.83 -14.26 -21.13
N MET A 275 3.76 -14.72 -20.31
CA MET A 275 4.80 -13.90 -19.72
C MET A 275 6.07 -14.72 -19.46
N THR A 276 7.21 -14.04 -19.43
CA THR A 276 8.51 -14.59 -19.03
C THR A 276 8.94 -13.92 -17.74
N ILE A 277 9.18 -14.73 -16.71
CA ILE A 277 9.62 -14.28 -15.38
C ILE A 277 11.13 -14.42 -15.32
N SER A 278 11.82 -13.33 -14.98
CA SER A 278 13.25 -13.27 -14.72
C SER A 278 13.51 -12.99 -13.24
N GLU A 279 14.76 -12.86 -12.84
CA GLU A 279 15.16 -12.65 -11.45
C GLU A 279 14.52 -11.38 -10.85
N ASP A 280 14.48 -10.29 -11.62
CA ASP A 280 14.03 -8.95 -11.19
C ASP A 280 13.04 -8.28 -12.15
N SER A 281 12.48 -9.02 -13.10
CA SER A 281 11.58 -8.47 -14.11
C SER A 281 10.58 -9.51 -14.62
N VAL A 282 9.47 -9.00 -15.18
CA VAL A 282 8.47 -9.80 -15.88
C VAL A 282 8.23 -9.19 -17.25
N PHE A 283 8.52 -9.97 -18.30
CA PHE A 283 8.17 -9.61 -19.67
C PHE A 283 6.79 -10.16 -20.01
N VAL A 284 5.86 -9.30 -20.36
CA VAL A 284 4.49 -9.66 -20.74
C VAL A 284 4.34 -9.53 -22.24
N GLU A 285 4.06 -10.66 -22.89
CA GLU A 285 3.82 -10.70 -24.35
C GLU A 285 2.47 -10.05 -24.70
N LYS A 286 2.28 -9.76 -25.98
CA LYS A 286 0.95 -9.44 -26.51
C LYS A 286 -0.01 -10.61 -26.29
N GLN A 287 -1.18 -10.33 -25.72
CA GLN A 287 -2.20 -11.34 -25.46
C GLN A 287 -3.22 -11.39 -26.59
N GLU A 288 -3.52 -12.57 -27.11
CA GLU A 288 -4.54 -12.79 -28.16
C GLU A 288 -5.89 -13.15 -27.52
N THR A 289 -5.89 -14.19 -26.67
CA THR A 289 -7.09 -14.68 -26.01
C THR A 289 -6.82 -14.93 -24.54
N LEU A 290 -7.74 -14.50 -23.70
CA LEU A 290 -7.71 -14.74 -22.26
C LEU A 290 -9.02 -15.39 -21.85
N LYS A 291 -8.99 -16.24 -20.83
CA LYS A 291 -10.20 -16.84 -20.25
C LYS A 291 -10.51 -16.22 -18.88
N ALA A 292 -11.79 -16.08 -18.60
CA ALA A 292 -12.27 -15.59 -17.32
C ALA A 292 -11.89 -16.57 -16.20
N VAL A 293 -11.54 -16.01 -15.04
CA VAL A 293 -11.23 -16.76 -13.82
C VAL A 293 -11.95 -16.12 -12.64
N ASN A 294 -12.09 -16.87 -11.55
CA ASN A 294 -12.60 -16.38 -10.29
C ASN A 294 -11.46 -15.89 -9.39
N ILE A 295 -11.66 -14.74 -8.76
CA ILE A 295 -10.74 -14.13 -7.81
C ILE A 295 -11.37 -14.14 -6.42
N LYS A 296 -10.60 -14.54 -5.42
CA LYS A 296 -10.95 -14.37 -4.01
C LYS A 296 -9.72 -13.83 -3.28
N THR A 297 -9.89 -12.69 -2.65
CA THR A 297 -8.80 -12.10 -1.85
C THR A 297 -8.62 -12.87 -0.54
N SER A 298 -7.40 -12.89 -0.05
CA SER A 298 -7.07 -13.45 1.27
C SER A 298 -5.76 -12.84 1.79
N PRO A 299 -5.47 -12.94 3.11
CA PRO A 299 -4.21 -12.49 3.65
C PRO A 299 -3.01 -13.11 2.91
N TYR A 300 -1.90 -12.36 2.86
CA TYR A 300 -0.67 -12.86 2.24
C TYR A 300 -0.24 -14.24 2.82
N PRO A 301 0.19 -15.20 2.01
CA PRO A 301 0.54 -15.11 0.58
C PRO A 301 -0.62 -15.31 -0.41
N GLY A 302 -1.85 -15.20 0.01
CA GLY A 302 -3.00 -15.25 -0.89
C GLY A 302 -3.12 -14.02 -1.79
N PHE A 303 -4.19 -13.98 -2.59
CA PHE A 303 -4.42 -12.90 -3.54
C PHE A 303 -4.66 -11.57 -2.79
N ALA A 304 -3.82 -10.58 -3.06
CA ALA A 304 -3.86 -9.29 -2.37
C ALA A 304 -5.13 -8.49 -2.70
N THR A 305 -5.81 -7.99 -1.67
CA THR A 305 -6.96 -7.09 -1.85
C THR A 305 -6.61 -5.82 -2.65
N ASP A 306 -5.39 -5.32 -2.54
CA ASP A 306 -4.91 -4.15 -3.28
C ASP A 306 -4.76 -4.40 -4.80
N LEU A 307 -4.74 -5.64 -5.24
CA LEU A 307 -4.70 -6.02 -6.66
C LEU A 307 -6.08 -6.42 -7.22
N GLN A 308 -7.11 -6.48 -6.39
CA GLN A 308 -8.46 -6.85 -6.81
C GLN A 308 -9.02 -5.84 -7.82
N GLN A 309 -8.90 -4.54 -7.57
CA GLN A 309 -9.39 -3.50 -8.47
C GLN A 309 -8.52 -3.37 -9.73
N PRO A 310 -7.17 -3.31 -9.64
CA PRO A 310 -6.32 -3.20 -10.84
C PRO A 310 -6.45 -4.36 -11.84
N ILE A 311 -6.71 -5.60 -11.39
CA ILE A 311 -6.91 -6.74 -12.30
C ILE A 311 -8.28 -6.72 -13.00
N THR A 312 -9.26 -6.04 -12.44
CA THR A 312 -10.65 -6.10 -12.93
C THR A 312 -10.77 -5.69 -14.41
N PRO A 313 -10.15 -4.61 -14.92
CA PRO A 313 -10.22 -4.28 -16.35
C PRO A 313 -9.67 -5.40 -17.25
N LEU A 314 -8.60 -6.07 -16.84
CA LEU A 314 -8.06 -7.21 -17.58
C LEU A 314 -9.05 -8.38 -17.63
N LEU A 315 -9.75 -8.66 -16.53
CA LEU A 315 -10.81 -9.69 -16.51
C LEU A 315 -11.95 -9.38 -17.48
N LEU A 316 -12.28 -8.10 -17.68
CA LEU A 316 -13.29 -7.68 -18.65
C LEU A 316 -12.90 -7.91 -20.12
N LYS A 317 -11.61 -8.10 -20.41
CA LYS A 317 -11.09 -8.50 -21.72
C LYS A 317 -11.18 -10.00 -21.96
N ALA A 318 -11.23 -10.79 -20.88
CA ALA A 318 -11.24 -12.25 -20.95
C ALA A 318 -12.60 -12.80 -21.46
N THR A 319 -12.56 -13.95 -22.12
CA THR A 319 -13.77 -14.65 -22.58
C THR A 319 -14.38 -15.48 -21.46
N GLY A 320 -15.67 -15.31 -21.22
CA GLY A 320 -16.44 -16.07 -20.25
C GLY A 320 -16.97 -15.21 -19.10
N THR A 321 -17.47 -15.87 -18.09
CA THR A 321 -18.00 -15.26 -16.86
C THR A 321 -17.12 -15.56 -15.68
N GLY A 322 -17.05 -14.66 -14.73
CA GLY A 322 -16.29 -14.87 -13.51
C GLY A 322 -16.81 -14.01 -12.34
N THR A 323 -16.24 -14.25 -11.18
CA THR A 323 -16.57 -13.53 -9.96
C THR A 323 -15.31 -13.04 -9.25
N ILE A 324 -15.46 -11.93 -8.55
CA ILE A 324 -14.46 -11.41 -7.61
C ILE A 324 -15.14 -11.30 -6.24
N VAL A 325 -14.51 -11.90 -5.22
CA VAL A 325 -14.97 -11.79 -3.83
C VAL A 325 -13.86 -11.19 -3.00
N ASP A 326 -14.08 -10.01 -2.45
CA ASP A 326 -13.13 -9.40 -1.52
C ASP A 326 -13.52 -9.74 -0.09
N THR A 327 -12.70 -10.56 0.58
CA THR A 327 -12.90 -10.97 1.96
C THR A 327 -12.14 -10.12 2.97
N ILE A 328 -11.32 -9.19 2.51
CA ILE A 328 -10.51 -8.28 3.34
C ILE A 328 -11.21 -6.94 3.50
N TYR A 329 -11.70 -6.38 2.37
CA TYR A 329 -12.44 -5.11 2.33
C TYR A 329 -13.74 -5.28 1.56
N GLU A 330 -14.78 -5.72 2.25
CA GLU A 330 -16.08 -6.06 1.64
C GLU A 330 -16.73 -4.89 0.88
N LYS A 331 -16.43 -3.65 1.27
CA LYS A 331 -16.94 -2.44 0.61
C LYS A 331 -16.08 -1.95 -0.58
N ARG A 332 -15.03 -2.70 -0.97
CA ARG A 332 -14.13 -2.33 -2.07
C ARG A 332 -14.75 -2.65 -3.43
N VAL A 333 -15.87 -2.03 -3.75
CA VAL A 333 -16.65 -2.25 -4.97
C VAL A 333 -16.93 -0.95 -5.75
N GLY A 334 -16.38 0.18 -5.34
CA GLY A 334 -16.63 1.49 -5.95
C GLY A 334 -16.26 1.59 -7.43
N HIS A 335 -15.27 0.80 -7.89
CA HIS A 335 -14.87 0.75 -9.30
C HIS A 335 -15.90 0.09 -10.22
N VAL A 336 -16.81 -0.72 -9.69
CA VAL A 336 -17.77 -1.50 -10.50
C VAL A 336 -18.69 -0.58 -11.29
N GLN A 337 -19.29 0.41 -10.66
CA GLN A 337 -20.17 1.37 -11.34
C GLN A 337 -19.41 2.20 -12.37
N GLU A 338 -18.18 2.58 -12.06
CA GLU A 338 -17.35 3.36 -12.98
C GLU A 338 -16.96 2.54 -14.22
N LEU A 339 -16.67 1.24 -14.08
CA LEU A 339 -16.44 0.34 -15.21
C LEU A 339 -17.72 0.11 -16.03
N ALA A 340 -18.87 0.00 -15.38
CA ALA A 340 -20.17 -0.07 -16.08
C ALA A 340 -20.45 1.20 -16.91
N ASN A 341 -20.03 2.38 -16.45
CA ASN A 341 -20.12 3.64 -17.19
C ASN A 341 -19.27 3.64 -18.48
N LEU A 342 -18.23 2.80 -18.56
CA LEU A 342 -17.44 2.56 -19.76
C LEU A 342 -18.02 1.44 -20.66
N GLY A 343 -19.19 0.90 -20.31
CA GLY A 343 -19.88 -0.14 -21.09
C GLY A 343 -19.55 -1.58 -20.69
N ALA A 344 -18.88 -1.79 -19.54
CA ALA A 344 -18.59 -3.13 -19.06
C ALA A 344 -19.85 -3.86 -18.56
N LYS A 345 -19.92 -5.15 -18.84
CA LYS A 345 -20.89 -6.07 -18.25
C LYS A 345 -20.39 -6.56 -16.89
N ILE A 346 -20.63 -5.76 -15.89
CA ILE A 346 -20.16 -5.97 -14.51
C ILE A 346 -21.21 -5.49 -13.53
N SER A 347 -21.39 -6.22 -12.44
CA SER A 347 -22.35 -5.87 -11.38
C SER A 347 -21.81 -6.32 -10.03
N THR A 348 -22.38 -5.78 -8.96
CA THR A 348 -22.00 -6.16 -7.60
C THR A 348 -23.21 -6.40 -6.72
N ARG A 349 -23.08 -7.39 -5.83
CA ARG A 349 -24.01 -7.65 -4.75
C ARG A 349 -23.20 -7.88 -3.47
N SER A 350 -23.22 -6.90 -2.55
CA SER A 350 -22.33 -6.87 -1.40
C SER A 350 -20.86 -6.90 -1.83
N ASN A 351 -20.03 -7.78 -1.31
CA ASN A 351 -18.63 -7.96 -1.68
C ASN A 351 -18.41 -8.93 -2.86
N HIS A 352 -19.46 -9.38 -3.52
CA HIS A 352 -19.42 -10.24 -4.70
C HIS A 352 -19.58 -9.41 -5.96
N ILE A 353 -18.58 -9.44 -6.83
CA ILE A 353 -18.59 -8.80 -8.14
C ILE A 353 -18.73 -9.91 -9.19
N ALA A 354 -19.69 -9.77 -10.09
CA ALA A 354 -19.87 -10.66 -11.23
C ALA A 354 -19.56 -9.91 -12.54
N PHE A 355 -18.87 -10.55 -13.45
CA PHE A 355 -18.54 -9.98 -14.76
C PHE A 355 -18.70 -11.00 -15.88
N GLU A 356 -18.91 -10.49 -17.08
CA GLU A 356 -18.95 -11.25 -18.33
C GLU A 356 -18.10 -10.53 -19.38
N GLY A 357 -17.25 -11.26 -20.09
CA GLY A 357 -16.41 -10.73 -21.16
C GLY A 357 -16.39 -11.62 -22.40
N PRO A 358 -15.77 -11.17 -23.50
CA PRO A 358 -15.01 -9.92 -23.59
C PRO A 358 -15.89 -8.68 -23.74
N ASN A 359 -15.42 -7.54 -23.21
CA ASN A 359 -16.08 -6.25 -23.32
C ASN A 359 -15.29 -5.32 -24.26
N GLN A 360 -16.00 -4.53 -25.03
CA GLN A 360 -15.48 -3.38 -25.76
C GLN A 360 -15.80 -2.12 -24.94
N LEU A 361 -14.82 -1.59 -24.23
CA LEU A 361 -14.99 -0.39 -23.44
C LEU A 361 -14.98 0.85 -24.33
N ILE A 362 -15.78 1.85 -23.95
CA ILE A 362 -15.89 3.14 -24.65
C ILE A 362 -15.54 4.24 -23.65
N GLY A 363 -14.69 5.17 -24.08
CA GLY A 363 -14.25 6.30 -23.27
C GLY A 363 -15.43 7.13 -22.78
N SER A 364 -15.35 7.54 -21.52
CA SER A 364 -16.36 8.34 -20.82
C SER A 364 -15.72 9.09 -19.65
N SER A 365 -16.52 9.89 -18.96
CA SER A 365 -16.11 10.50 -17.70
C SER A 365 -16.33 9.52 -16.55
N VAL A 366 -15.28 9.25 -15.79
CA VAL A 366 -15.27 8.37 -14.62
C VAL A 366 -14.51 9.02 -13.46
N LYS A 367 -14.63 8.47 -12.28
CA LYS A 367 -13.93 8.99 -11.09
C LYS A 367 -13.14 7.90 -10.40
N ALA A 368 -12.01 8.28 -9.84
CA ALA A 368 -11.30 7.45 -8.88
C ALA A 368 -12.07 7.48 -7.55
N THR A 369 -12.61 6.35 -7.12
CA THR A 369 -13.33 6.25 -5.84
C THR A 369 -12.38 5.99 -4.67
N ASP A 370 -11.23 5.43 -4.96
CA ASP A 370 -10.09 5.22 -4.06
C ASP A 370 -8.80 5.03 -4.88
N LEU A 371 -7.67 4.84 -4.20
CA LEU A 371 -6.36 4.68 -4.84
C LEU A 371 -6.33 3.57 -5.90
N ARG A 372 -6.80 2.37 -5.56
CA ARG A 372 -6.69 1.20 -6.44
C ARG A 372 -7.80 1.18 -7.50
N ALA A 373 -8.98 1.73 -7.18
CA ALA A 373 -10.01 2.02 -8.17
C ALA A 373 -9.50 3.01 -9.23
N GLY A 374 -8.76 4.01 -8.83
CA GLY A 374 -8.12 4.96 -9.74
C GLY A 374 -7.19 4.28 -10.73
N ALA A 375 -6.35 3.36 -10.26
CA ALA A 375 -5.49 2.55 -11.14
C ALA A 375 -6.30 1.69 -12.12
N ALA A 376 -7.39 1.09 -11.65
CA ALA A 376 -8.32 0.36 -12.51
C ALA A 376 -8.91 1.26 -13.60
N MET A 377 -9.27 2.50 -13.28
CA MET A 377 -9.78 3.47 -14.28
C MET A 377 -8.72 3.84 -15.31
N VAL A 378 -7.46 3.96 -14.92
CA VAL A 378 -6.35 4.21 -15.86
C VAL A 378 -6.22 3.04 -16.84
N ILE A 379 -6.19 1.81 -16.35
CA ILE A 379 -6.11 0.61 -17.23
C ILE A 379 -7.34 0.54 -18.14
N ALA A 380 -8.54 0.73 -17.61
CA ALA A 380 -9.77 0.71 -18.39
C ALA A 380 -9.80 1.83 -19.45
N GLY A 381 -9.33 3.03 -19.13
CA GLY A 381 -9.20 4.13 -20.07
C GLY A 381 -8.22 3.86 -21.21
N LEU A 382 -7.12 3.17 -20.94
CA LEU A 382 -6.16 2.73 -21.96
C LEU A 382 -6.76 1.64 -22.88
N MET A 383 -7.63 0.78 -22.34
CA MET A 383 -8.34 -0.26 -23.10
C MET A 383 -9.49 0.33 -23.93
N ALA A 384 -10.13 1.39 -23.45
CA ALA A 384 -11.33 1.96 -24.04
C ALA A 384 -11.06 2.60 -25.42
N GLN A 385 -12.04 2.57 -26.29
CA GLN A 385 -12.02 3.36 -27.52
C GLN A 385 -12.45 4.79 -27.23
N GLY A 386 -11.69 5.75 -27.73
CA GLY A 386 -11.97 7.17 -27.57
C GLY A 386 -11.38 7.77 -26.29
N ARG A 387 -11.97 8.85 -25.84
CA ARG A 387 -11.46 9.68 -24.75
C ARG A 387 -12.09 9.32 -23.41
N THR A 388 -11.27 9.05 -22.42
CA THR A 388 -11.66 8.87 -21.01
C THR A 388 -11.13 10.01 -20.17
N GLU A 389 -11.97 10.57 -19.32
CA GLU A 389 -11.60 11.58 -18.33
C GLU A 389 -11.76 11.00 -16.91
N ILE A 390 -10.69 11.03 -16.12
CA ILE A 390 -10.68 10.50 -14.74
C ILE A 390 -10.56 11.67 -13.78
N THR A 391 -11.53 11.83 -12.90
CA THR A 391 -11.54 12.83 -11.82
C THR A 391 -11.12 12.22 -10.48
N ASN A 392 -10.96 13.03 -9.44
CA ASN A 392 -10.48 12.62 -8.11
C ASN A 392 -9.09 11.96 -8.16
N ILE A 393 -8.23 12.45 -9.02
CA ILE A 393 -6.91 11.85 -9.32
C ILE A 393 -5.95 11.91 -8.13
N GLU A 394 -6.23 12.73 -7.14
CA GLU A 394 -5.49 12.81 -5.89
C GLU A 394 -5.37 11.44 -5.23
N PHE A 395 -6.39 10.58 -5.37
CA PHE A 395 -6.31 9.20 -4.90
C PHE A 395 -5.21 8.39 -5.61
N ILE A 396 -5.04 8.58 -6.93
CA ILE A 396 -4.03 7.87 -7.73
C ILE A 396 -2.62 8.33 -7.31
N LEU A 397 -2.43 9.64 -7.17
CA LEU A 397 -1.14 10.26 -6.84
C LEU A 397 -0.63 9.90 -5.42
N ARG A 398 -1.50 9.36 -4.57
CA ARG A 398 -1.13 8.87 -3.25
C ARG A 398 -0.27 7.61 -3.28
N GLY A 399 -0.25 6.85 -4.36
CA GLY A 399 0.41 5.56 -4.38
C GLY A 399 1.04 5.12 -5.68
N TYR A 400 0.88 5.87 -6.78
CA TYR A 400 1.50 5.56 -8.06
C TYR A 400 2.47 6.67 -8.46
N SER A 401 3.75 6.38 -8.28
CA SER A 401 4.84 7.31 -8.57
C SER A 401 4.97 7.54 -10.07
N ASN A 402 4.95 8.81 -10.49
CA ASN A 402 5.21 9.24 -11.87
C ASN A 402 4.39 8.48 -12.91
N ILE A 403 3.12 8.18 -12.61
CA ILE A 403 2.29 7.31 -13.47
C ILE A 403 2.11 7.89 -14.88
N ILE A 404 1.96 9.21 -15.02
CA ILE A 404 1.78 9.87 -16.31
C ILE A 404 3.02 9.70 -17.18
N GLU A 405 4.20 9.99 -16.62
CA GLU A 405 5.49 9.89 -17.31
C GLU A 405 5.76 8.44 -17.71
N LYS A 406 5.61 7.49 -16.79
CA LYS A 406 5.83 6.07 -17.03
C LYS A 406 4.94 5.53 -18.16
N LEU A 407 3.65 5.91 -18.18
CA LEU A 407 2.73 5.48 -19.22
C LEU A 407 2.99 6.18 -20.55
N THR A 408 3.40 7.45 -20.54
CA THR A 408 3.80 8.18 -21.74
C THR A 408 5.02 7.54 -22.40
N GLU A 409 6.01 7.11 -21.61
CA GLU A 409 7.18 6.39 -22.10
C GLU A 409 6.84 5.04 -22.74
N LEU A 410 5.77 4.38 -22.30
CA LEU A 410 5.23 3.16 -22.93
C LEU A 410 4.44 3.46 -24.22
N GLY A 411 4.20 4.73 -24.56
CA GLY A 411 3.46 5.14 -25.74
C GLY A 411 1.99 5.48 -25.51
N ALA A 412 1.54 5.60 -24.28
CA ALA A 412 0.19 6.02 -23.95
C ALA A 412 -0.06 7.49 -24.32
N ASP A 413 -1.27 7.76 -24.80
CA ASP A 413 -1.78 9.12 -24.96
C ASP A 413 -2.55 9.51 -23.68
N ILE A 414 -1.79 9.98 -22.71
CA ILE A 414 -2.24 10.31 -21.36
C ILE A 414 -1.74 11.68 -20.93
N GLN A 415 -2.58 12.48 -20.32
CA GLN A 415 -2.25 13.83 -19.87
C GLN A 415 -2.91 14.14 -18.54
N LEU A 416 -2.19 14.90 -17.71
CA LEU A 416 -2.74 15.59 -16.55
C LEU A 416 -3.19 16.98 -16.99
N ILE A 417 -4.47 17.29 -16.78
CA ILE A 417 -5.05 18.60 -17.10
C ILE A 417 -5.48 19.28 -15.79
N GLU A 418 -5.12 20.54 -15.67
CA GLU A 418 -5.54 21.43 -14.58
C GLU A 418 -6.43 22.51 -15.18
N ASP A 419 -7.74 22.51 -14.86
CA ASP A 419 -8.72 23.53 -15.23
C ASP A 419 -8.85 24.57 -14.11
#